data_5299f0da0339633b4968d81bb8cc1bda
#
_entry.id   5299f0da0339633b4968d81bb8cc1bda
#
_cell.length_a   1.000
_cell.length_b   1.000
_cell.length_c   1.000
_cell.angle_alpha   90.00
_cell.angle_beta   90.00
_cell.angle_gamma   90.00
#
_symmetry.space_group_name_H-M   'P 1'
#
loop_
_entity.id
_entity.type
_entity.pdbx_description
1 polymer ?
#
loop_
_entity_poly.entity_id
_entity_poly.type
_entity_poly.pdbx_seq_one_letter_code
_entity_poly.pdbx_strand_id
1 'polypeptide(L)'
;SNVQWAVNPEDGRMVVIEMNPRVSRSSALASKATGFPIAKIAAKLAVGYTLDELDNDITKVTPASFEPTIDYVVTKIPRFAFEKFPGSKPHLTTAMKSVGEAMSIGRTIHESMQKALASMESGLTGFDEVDIAGLPARDDLILRSHDDVEVVQILAGKDADAQEAIDKALTKALSQQTPDRLRVIADAMRFGFSDTEIQDITAFDPWFLAR
;
A
#
# COMPACT_ATOMS: atom_id res chain seq x y z
N SER A 1 3.06 16.00 -18.89
CA SER A 1 4.22 15.39 -18.19
C SER A 1 3.77 14.78 -16.86
N ASN A 2 4.48 13.78 -16.40
CA ASN A 2 4.35 13.20 -15.06
C ASN A 2 5.67 13.40 -14.32
N VAL A 3 5.62 14.06 -13.16
CA VAL A 3 6.81 14.34 -12.35
C VAL A 3 6.69 13.61 -11.02
N GLN A 4 7.73 12.88 -10.65
CA GLN A 4 7.84 12.23 -9.36
C GLN A 4 8.72 13.08 -8.43
N TRP A 5 8.26 13.25 -7.21
CA TRP A 5 8.88 14.06 -6.19
C TRP A 5 9.18 13.24 -4.93
N ALA A 6 10.30 13.52 -4.29
CA ALA A 6 10.55 13.18 -2.90
C ALA A 6 10.42 14.43 -2.05
N VAL A 7 9.77 14.30 -0.90
CA VAL A 7 9.61 15.40 0.07
C VAL A 7 10.25 14.96 1.38
N ASN A 8 11.16 15.76 1.92
CA ASN A 8 11.71 15.55 3.25
C ASN A 8 10.64 15.95 4.29
N PRO A 9 10.20 15.04 5.16
CA PRO A 9 9.16 15.35 6.14
C PRO A 9 9.61 16.34 7.23
N GLU A 10 10.91 16.51 7.46
CA GLU A 10 11.43 17.39 8.50
C GLU A 10 11.37 18.87 8.12
N ASP A 11 11.71 19.21 6.87
CA ASP A 11 11.87 20.59 6.42
C ASP A 11 11.03 20.95 5.18
N GLY A 12 10.31 19.97 4.63
CA GLY A 12 9.49 20.13 3.43
C GLY A 12 10.29 20.28 2.12
N ARG A 13 11.59 20.06 2.13
CA ARG A 13 12.42 20.15 0.92
C ARG A 13 11.95 19.16 -0.13
N MET A 14 11.70 19.65 -1.33
CA MET A 14 11.27 18.85 -2.47
C MET A 14 12.44 18.61 -3.44
N VAL A 15 12.56 17.37 -3.90
CA VAL A 15 13.53 16.97 -4.95
C VAL A 15 12.80 16.20 -6.05
N VAL A 16 13.11 16.54 -7.30
CA VAL A 16 12.61 15.75 -8.44
C VAL A 16 13.37 14.44 -8.50
N ILE A 17 12.62 13.33 -8.51
CA ILE A 17 13.19 12.00 -8.72
C ILE A 17 13.30 11.73 -10.22
N GLU A 18 12.19 11.97 -10.96
CA GLU A 18 12.11 11.65 -12.36
C GLU A 18 10.99 12.47 -13.03
N MET A 19 11.16 12.77 -14.32
CA MET A 19 10.12 13.38 -15.13
C MET A 19 9.90 12.54 -16.40
N ASN A 20 8.64 12.19 -16.65
CA ASN A 20 8.21 11.51 -17.88
C ASN A 20 7.45 12.52 -18.76
N PRO A 21 7.97 12.93 -19.93
CA PRO A 21 7.32 13.90 -20.81
C PRO A 21 6.20 13.24 -21.65
N ARG A 22 5.31 12.54 -21.00
CA ARG A 22 4.19 11.80 -21.59
C ARG A 22 3.06 11.62 -20.59
N VAL A 23 1.87 11.25 -21.06
CA VAL A 23 0.82 10.67 -20.22
C VAL A 23 1.25 9.25 -19.88
N SER A 24 1.34 8.94 -18.59
CA SER A 24 1.83 7.67 -18.07
C SER A 24 0.69 6.82 -17.50
N ARG A 25 1.02 5.59 -17.08
CA ARG A 25 0.08 4.73 -16.35
C ARG A 25 -0.42 5.39 -15.05
N SER A 26 0.45 6.09 -14.33
CA SER A 26 0.07 6.86 -13.15
C SER A 26 -0.89 8.01 -13.47
N SER A 27 -0.79 8.64 -14.64
CA SER A 27 -1.78 9.63 -15.10
C SER A 27 -3.15 8.98 -15.35
N ALA A 28 -3.19 7.78 -15.91
CA ALA A 28 -4.43 7.02 -16.09
C ALA A 28 -5.08 6.66 -14.74
N LEU A 29 -4.28 6.25 -13.75
CA LEU A 29 -4.77 5.99 -12.39
C LEU A 29 -5.28 7.27 -11.72
N ALA A 30 -4.57 8.38 -11.83
CA ALA A 30 -5.02 9.67 -11.32
C ALA A 30 -6.33 10.11 -11.97
N SER A 31 -6.50 9.90 -13.28
CA SER A 31 -7.77 10.16 -13.99
C SER A 31 -8.93 9.32 -13.43
N LYS A 32 -8.67 8.02 -13.16
CA LYS A 32 -9.68 7.15 -12.53
C LYS A 32 -9.98 7.57 -11.08
N ALA A 33 -8.95 7.94 -10.34
CA ALA A 33 -9.08 8.34 -8.94
C ALA A 33 -9.88 9.62 -8.76
N THR A 34 -9.70 10.59 -9.64
CA THR A 34 -10.28 11.93 -9.52
C THR A 34 -11.48 12.17 -10.42
N GLY A 35 -11.68 11.34 -11.45
CA GLY A 35 -12.64 11.60 -12.54
C GLY A 35 -12.16 12.65 -13.55
N PHE A 36 -11.00 13.27 -13.34
CA PHE A 36 -10.46 14.29 -14.24
C PHE A 36 -9.78 13.65 -15.46
N PRO A 37 -10.22 13.97 -16.71
CA PRO A 37 -9.76 13.28 -17.91
C PRO A 37 -8.40 13.81 -18.39
N ILE A 38 -7.30 13.46 -17.72
CA ILE A 38 -5.96 13.99 -17.97
C ILE A 38 -5.55 13.83 -19.45
N ALA A 39 -5.78 12.67 -20.06
CA ALA A 39 -5.38 12.43 -21.44
C ALA A 39 -6.13 13.33 -22.45
N LYS A 40 -7.44 13.53 -22.24
CA LYS A 40 -8.27 14.42 -23.06
C LYS A 40 -7.78 15.88 -22.97
N ILE A 41 -7.52 16.34 -21.74
CA ILE A 41 -7.03 17.69 -21.51
C ILE A 41 -5.61 17.84 -22.10
N ALA A 42 -4.72 16.89 -21.87
CA ALA A 42 -3.35 16.90 -22.44
C ALA A 42 -3.36 16.99 -23.98
N ALA A 43 -4.27 16.29 -24.65
CA ALA A 43 -4.42 16.38 -26.11
C ALA A 43 -4.84 17.77 -26.57
N LYS A 44 -5.77 18.44 -25.85
CA LYS A 44 -6.16 19.80 -26.16
C LYS A 44 -5.05 20.82 -25.92
N LEU A 45 -4.30 20.67 -24.80
CA LEU A 45 -3.13 21.51 -24.54
C LEU A 45 -2.05 21.37 -25.63
N ALA A 46 -1.88 20.17 -26.18
CA ALA A 46 -0.89 19.92 -27.23
C ALA A 46 -1.22 20.64 -28.55
N VAL A 47 -2.47 21.02 -28.80
CA VAL A 47 -2.88 21.81 -29.98
C VAL A 47 -3.08 23.30 -29.67
N GLY A 48 -2.65 23.75 -28.48
CA GLY A 48 -2.51 25.18 -28.17
C GLY A 48 -3.54 25.76 -27.21
N TYR A 49 -4.52 24.98 -26.72
CA TYR A 49 -5.40 25.46 -25.66
C TYR A 49 -4.67 25.61 -24.33
N THR A 50 -5.15 26.51 -23.49
CA THR A 50 -4.69 26.64 -22.09
C THR A 50 -5.71 26.05 -21.11
N LEU A 51 -5.32 25.81 -19.85
CA LEU A 51 -6.20 25.19 -18.86
C LEU A 51 -7.40 26.07 -18.47
N ASP A 52 -7.24 27.35 -18.56
CA ASP A 52 -8.28 28.35 -18.27
C ASP A 52 -9.29 28.50 -19.42
N GLU A 53 -8.91 28.14 -20.65
CA GLU A 53 -9.80 28.13 -21.81
C GLU A 53 -10.65 26.86 -21.92
N LEU A 54 -10.33 25.83 -21.13
CA LEU A 54 -11.04 24.55 -21.16
C LEU A 54 -11.97 24.41 -19.96
N ASP A 55 -13.16 23.88 -20.21
CA ASP A 55 -14.10 23.54 -19.15
C ASP A 55 -13.63 22.31 -18.38
N ASN A 56 -13.86 22.33 -17.06
CA ASN A 56 -13.66 21.19 -16.20
C ASN A 56 -14.80 20.17 -16.42
N ASP A 57 -14.45 18.97 -16.86
CA ASP A 57 -15.43 17.91 -17.17
C ASP A 57 -16.21 17.42 -15.94
N ILE A 58 -15.69 17.63 -14.73
CA ILE A 58 -16.33 17.22 -13.48
C ILE A 58 -17.36 18.24 -13.05
N THR A 59 -16.95 19.48 -12.89
CA THR A 59 -17.79 20.55 -12.35
C THR A 59 -18.73 21.16 -13.39
N LYS A 60 -18.33 21.14 -14.67
CA LYS A 60 -19.02 21.77 -15.81
C LYS A 60 -19.13 23.31 -15.78
N VAL A 61 -18.68 23.91 -14.70
CA VAL A 61 -18.85 25.38 -14.46
C VAL A 61 -17.53 26.08 -14.07
N THR A 62 -16.47 25.32 -13.83
CA THR A 62 -15.14 25.86 -13.55
C THR A 62 -14.19 25.54 -14.70
N PRO A 63 -13.09 26.30 -14.85
CA PRO A 63 -12.06 25.97 -15.84
C PRO A 63 -11.30 24.69 -15.45
N ALA A 64 -10.63 24.07 -16.42
CA ALA A 64 -9.83 22.86 -16.22
C ALA A 64 -8.60 23.08 -15.30
N SER A 65 -8.24 24.32 -15.02
CA SER A 65 -7.23 24.70 -14.03
C SER A 65 -7.69 24.52 -12.57
N PHE A 66 -8.98 24.31 -12.33
CA PHE A 66 -9.52 24.02 -11.00
C PHE A 66 -9.12 22.61 -10.56
N GLU A 67 -8.40 22.52 -9.44
CA GLU A 67 -7.92 21.24 -8.93
C GLU A 67 -9.07 20.35 -8.45
N PRO A 68 -9.03 19.02 -8.75
CA PRO A 68 -10.02 18.10 -8.23
C PRO A 68 -9.94 18.00 -6.70
N THR A 69 -11.10 17.99 -6.05
CA THR A 69 -11.24 17.68 -4.62
C THR A 69 -11.99 16.36 -4.46
N ILE A 70 -11.52 15.50 -3.57
CA ILE A 70 -12.12 14.19 -3.30
C ILE A 70 -12.39 14.03 -1.80
N ASP A 71 -13.47 13.31 -1.48
CA ASP A 71 -13.89 12.99 -0.12
C ASP A 71 -13.83 11.48 0.17
N TYR A 72 -12.99 10.77 -0.57
CA TYR A 72 -12.76 9.34 -0.46
C TYR A 72 -11.26 9.03 -0.52
N VAL A 73 -10.89 7.83 -0.10
CA VAL A 73 -9.51 7.36 -0.12
C VAL A 73 -9.30 6.45 -1.32
N VAL A 74 -8.22 6.67 -2.05
CA VAL A 74 -7.80 5.81 -3.15
C VAL A 74 -6.50 5.13 -2.78
N THR A 75 -6.51 3.79 -2.77
CA THR A 75 -5.35 2.97 -2.52
C THR A 75 -4.89 2.29 -3.81
N LYS A 76 -3.59 2.35 -4.06
CA LYS A 76 -2.93 1.63 -5.14
C LYS A 76 -1.95 0.63 -4.53
N ILE A 77 -2.09 -0.66 -4.89
CA ILE A 77 -1.16 -1.72 -4.50
C ILE A 77 -0.51 -2.32 -5.74
N PRO A 78 0.83 -2.41 -5.80
CA PRO A 78 1.52 -3.07 -6.90
C PRO A 78 1.33 -4.59 -6.84
N ARG A 79 1.17 -5.23 -8.01
CA ARG A 79 1.15 -6.68 -8.18
C ARG A 79 2.54 -7.16 -8.57
N PHE A 80 3.08 -8.10 -7.82
CA PHE A 80 4.31 -8.82 -8.12
C PHE A 80 3.95 -10.26 -8.50
N ALA A 81 4.52 -10.78 -9.57
CA ALA A 81 4.21 -12.11 -10.08
C ALA A 81 5.45 -13.00 -10.09
N PHE A 82 6.18 -13.04 -8.97
CA PHE A 82 7.39 -13.85 -8.83
C PHE A 82 7.14 -15.34 -9.09
N GLU A 83 5.93 -15.81 -8.79
CA GLU A 83 5.50 -17.19 -9.05
C GLU A 83 5.53 -17.56 -10.54
N LYS A 84 5.49 -16.59 -11.45
CA LYS A 84 5.55 -16.80 -12.89
C LYS A 84 6.97 -16.80 -13.46
N PHE A 85 7.96 -16.46 -12.64
CA PHE A 85 9.35 -16.32 -13.07
C PHE A 85 10.25 -17.28 -12.28
N PRO A 86 10.44 -18.53 -12.77
CA PRO A 86 11.29 -19.51 -12.08
C PRO A 86 12.68 -18.96 -11.82
N GLY A 87 13.19 -19.17 -10.58
CA GLY A 87 14.49 -18.68 -10.13
C GLY A 87 14.54 -17.22 -9.69
N SER A 88 13.48 -16.46 -9.84
CA SER A 88 13.40 -15.10 -9.29
C SER A 88 13.22 -15.14 -7.77
N LYS A 89 13.94 -14.27 -7.06
CA LYS A 89 13.80 -14.14 -5.61
C LYS A 89 12.72 -13.09 -5.30
N PRO A 90 11.74 -13.39 -4.42
CA PRO A 90 10.68 -12.46 -4.03
C PRO A 90 11.20 -11.39 -3.06
N HIS A 91 12.28 -10.73 -3.45
CA HIS A 91 12.92 -9.66 -2.69
C HIS A 91 12.83 -8.35 -3.47
N LEU A 92 12.29 -7.32 -2.86
CA LEU A 92 12.14 -6.00 -3.45
C LEU A 92 13.46 -5.22 -3.31
N THR A 93 13.82 -4.51 -4.36
CA THR A 93 15.03 -3.68 -4.44
C THR A 93 14.68 -2.35 -5.11
N THR A 94 15.67 -1.54 -5.44
CA THR A 94 15.49 -0.31 -6.23
C THR A 94 15.09 -0.57 -7.69
N ALA A 95 15.22 -1.82 -8.18
CA ALA A 95 14.76 -2.19 -9.51
C ALA A 95 13.24 -2.38 -9.54
N MET A 96 12.60 -1.96 -10.64
CA MET A 96 11.17 -2.18 -10.84
C MET A 96 10.87 -3.66 -11.08
N LYS A 97 10.05 -4.26 -10.22
CA LYS A 97 9.68 -5.68 -10.25
C LYS A 97 8.17 -5.92 -10.34
N SER A 98 7.37 -4.88 -10.20
CA SER A 98 5.92 -4.98 -10.33
C SER A 98 5.52 -5.23 -11.79
N VAL A 99 4.51 -6.08 -11.99
CA VAL A 99 3.96 -6.42 -13.32
C VAL A 99 2.62 -5.75 -13.58
N GLY A 100 2.00 -5.18 -12.55
CA GLY A 100 0.71 -4.52 -12.61
C GLY A 100 0.39 -3.86 -11.27
N GLU A 101 -0.85 -3.43 -11.14
CA GLU A 101 -1.34 -2.74 -9.94
C GLU A 101 -2.85 -2.89 -9.82
N ALA A 102 -3.33 -2.97 -8.59
CA ALA A 102 -4.73 -2.84 -8.24
C ALA A 102 -4.99 -1.44 -7.67
N MET A 103 -6.17 -0.90 -7.95
CA MET A 103 -6.65 0.37 -7.38
C MET A 103 -8.02 0.15 -6.78
N SER A 104 -8.22 0.66 -5.57
CA SER A 104 -9.50 0.63 -4.91
C SER A 104 -9.89 2.01 -4.37
N ILE A 105 -11.18 2.19 -4.15
CA ILE A 105 -11.75 3.41 -3.56
C ILE A 105 -12.56 2.99 -2.34
N GLY A 106 -12.36 3.70 -1.24
CA GLY A 106 -13.09 3.50 0.01
C GLY A 106 -13.36 4.83 0.71
N ARG A 107 -14.28 4.83 1.66
CA ARG A 107 -14.55 6.00 2.51
C ARG A 107 -13.43 6.23 3.52
N THR A 108 -12.79 5.16 3.95
CA THR A 108 -11.70 5.17 4.91
C THR A 108 -10.48 4.45 4.33
N ILE A 109 -9.31 4.67 4.94
CA ILE A 109 -8.09 3.96 4.58
C ILE A 109 -8.25 2.45 4.79
N HIS A 110 -8.91 2.02 5.86
CA HIS A 110 -9.18 0.61 6.17
C HIS A 110 -9.96 -0.06 5.03
N GLU A 111 -11.10 0.52 4.63
CA GLU A 111 -11.91 0.00 3.55
C GLU A 111 -11.12 -0.05 2.23
N SER A 112 -10.42 1.02 1.91
CA SER A 112 -9.66 1.13 0.67
C SER A 112 -8.52 0.12 0.60
N MET A 113 -7.77 -0.09 1.69
CA MET A 113 -6.67 -1.05 1.77
C MET A 113 -7.16 -2.50 1.64
N GLN A 114 -8.21 -2.88 2.39
CA GLN A 114 -8.80 -4.20 2.32
C GLN A 114 -9.30 -4.52 0.90
N LYS A 115 -10.04 -3.61 0.29
CA LYS A 115 -10.50 -3.74 -1.10
C LYS A 115 -9.34 -3.86 -2.09
N ALA A 116 -8.26 -3.09 -1.90
CA ALA A 116 -7.10 -3.14 -2.78
C ALA A 116 -6.43 -4.50 -2.74
N LEU A 117 -6.23 -5.08 -1.56
CA LEU A 117 -5.66 -6.41 -1.40
C LEU A 117 -6.56 -7.48 -2.02
N ALA A 118 -7.86 -7.45 -1.75
CA ALA A 118 -8.82 -8.39 -2.34
C ALA A 118 -8.87 -8.31 -3.87
N SER A 119 -8.67 -7.13 -4.46
CA SER A 119 -8.71 -6.94 -5.92
C SER A 119 -7.41 -7.31 -6.65
N MET A 120 -6.40 -7.83 -5.95
CA MET A 120 -5.13 -8.26 -6.56
C MET A 120 -5.23 -9.55 -7.36
N GLU A 121 -6.36 -10.25 -7.32
CA GLU A 121 -6.59 -11.54 -7.98
C GLU A 121 -5.53 -12.61 -7.61
N SER A 122 -5.08 -12.57 -6.37
CA SER A 122 -4.10 -13.49 -5.78
C SER A 122 -4.70 -14.44 -4.73
N GLY A 123 -6.05 -14.48 -4.66
CA GLY A 123 -6.79 -15.29 -3.68
C GLY A 123 -6.93 -14.62 -2.30
N LEU A 124 -6.39 -13.42 -2.12
CA LEU A 124 -6.52 -12.67 -0.89
C LEU A 124 -7.93 -12.10 -0.73
N THR A 125 -8.43 -12.07 0.50
CA THR A 125 -9.69 -11.40 0.87
C THR A 125 -9.44 -10.02 1.53
N GLY A 126 -8.21 -9.77 1.96
CA GLY A 126 -7.76 -8.55 2.62
C GLY A 126 -6.37 -8.75 3.23
N PHE A 127 -6.21 -8.36 4.48
CA PHE A 127 -5.01 -8.63 5.28
C PHE A 127 -4.98 -10.07 5.80
N ASP A 128 -5.11 -11.03 4.90
CA ASP A 128 -4.98 -12.45 5.22
C ASP A 128 -3.57 -12.76 5.74
N GLU A 129 -3.47 -13.77 6.57
CA GLU A 129 -2.21 -14.22 7.17
C GLU A 129 -1.17 -14.63 6.13
N VAL A 130 0.10 -14.56 6.53
CA VAL A 130 1.25 -15.00 5.72
C VAL A 130 1.86 -16.23 6.36
N ASP A 131 2.22 -17.21 5.55
CA ASP A 131 3.04 -18.32 6.02
C ASP A 131 4.48 -17.81 6.29
N ILE A 132 4.81 -17.64 7.56
CA ILE A 132 6.13 -17.16 8.02
C ILE A 132 6.86 -18.34 8.65
N ALA A 133 7.98 -18.71 8.05
CA ALA A 133 8.79 -19.83 8.55
C ALA A 133 9.26 -19.58 9.99
N GLY A 134 8.91 -20.51 10.88
CA GLY A 134 9.23 -20.45 12.30
C GLY A 134 8.09 -19.96 13.19
N LEU A 135 6.94 -19.55 12.59
CA LEU A 135 5.72 -19.36 13.37
C LEU A 135 4.99 -20.69 13.55
N PRO A 136 4.30 -20.88 14.69
CA PRO A 136 3.42 -22.02 14.89
C PRO A 136 2.26 -21.98 13.88
N ALA A 137 1.73 -23.16 13.53
CA ALA A 137 0.54 -23.23 12.71
C ALA A 137 -0.65 -22.55 13.44
N ARG A 138 -1.54 -21.90 12.68
CA ARG A 138 -2.71 -21.21 13.27
C ARG A 138 -3.55 -22.12 14.17
N ASP A 139 -3.71 -23.38 13.81
CA ASP A 139 -4.47 -24.37 14.58
C ASP A 139 -3.85 -24.65 15.97
N ASP A 140 -2.57 -24.31 16.15
CA ASP A 140 -1.87 -24.42 17.43
C ASP A 140 -2.04 -23.18 18.31
N LEU A 141 -2.66 -22.11 17.77
CA LEU A 141 -2.90 -20.87 18.48
C LEU A 141 -4.29 -20.86 19.10
N ILE A 142 -4.39 -20.54 20.39
CA ILE A 142 -5.69 -20.31 21.02
C ILE A 142 -6.18 -18.91 20.64
N LEU A 143 -7.16 -18.87 19.76
CA LEU A 143 -7.90 -17.64 19.47
C LEU A 143 -8.85 -17.36 20.62
N ARG A 144 -8.69 -16.21 21.28
CA ARG A 144 -9.67 -15.68 22.23
C ARG A 144 -10.33 -14.46 21.61
N SER A 145 -11.64 -14.52 21.48
CA SER A 145 -12.44 -13.34 21.17
C SER A 145 -12.63 -12.52 22.44
N HIS A 146 -12.31 -11.23 22.38
CA HIS A 146 -12.65 -10.26 23.41
C HIS A 146 -13.25 -9.03 22.72
N ASP A 147 -14.50 -8.71 23.02
CA ASP A 147 -15.24 -7.57 22.48
C ASP A 147 -15.20 -7.46 20.92
N ASP A 148 -15.56 -8.56 20.24
CA ASP A 148 -15.57 -8.67 18.77
C ASP A 148 -14.22 -8.47 18.04
N VAL A 149 -13.11 -8.43 18.77
CA VAL A 149 -11.76 -8.46 18.23
C VAL A 149 -11.15 -9.83 18.49
N GLU A 150 -10.79 -10.55 17.43
CA GLU A 150 -9.99 -11.76 17.55
C GLU A 150 -8.55 -11.36 17.95
N VAL A 151 -8.25 -11.47 19.23
CA VAL A 151 -6.89 -11.32 19.73
C VAL A 151 -6.26 -12.71 19.75
N VAL A 152 -5.21 -12.90 18.97
CA VAL A 152 -4.35 -14.08 19.07
C VAL A 152 -3.60 -13.95 20.39
N GLN A 153 -4.18 -14.48 21.46
CA GLN A 153 -3.39 -14.74 22.65
C GLN A 153 -2.61 -16.03 22.41
N ILE A 154 -1.35 -15.84 22.06
CA ILE A 154 -0.41 -16.95 22.05
C ILE A 154 -0.45 -17.57 23.45
N LEU A 155 -0.30 -18.89 23.51
CA LEU A 155 0.00 -19.62 24.74
C LEU A 155 1.32 -19.19 25.41
N ALA A 156 1.75 -17.99 25.13
CA ALA A 156 3.00 -17.34 25.50
C ALA A 156 3.20 -17.16 27.01
N GLY A 157 2.25 -17.53 27.83
CA GLY A 157 2.48 -17.54 29.29
C GLY A 157 3.12 -18.82 29.82
N LYS A 158 3.44 -19.80 28.96
CA LYS A 158 3.93 -21.10 29.42
C LYS A 158 5.27 -21.55 28.89
N ASP A 159 5.76 -20.94 27.81
CA ASP A 159 7.05 -21.30 27.23
C ASP A 159 7.76 -20.06 26.69
N ALA A 160 8.72 -19.56 27.45
CA ALA A 160 9.51 -18.39 27.07
C ALA A 160 10.33 -18.64 25.79
N ASP A 161 10.75 -19.89 25.57
CA ASP A 161 11.54 -20.26 24.40
C ASP A 161 10.68 -20.19 23.12
N ALA A 162 9.40 -20.54 23.22
CA ALA A 162 8.46 -20.43 22.11
C ALA A 162 8.18 -18.97 21.73
N GLN A 163 8.03 -18.07 22.72
CA GLN A 163 7.85 -16.65 22.47
C GLN A 163 9.09 -16.03 21.81
N GLU A 164 10.27 -16.34 22.30
CA GLU A 164 11.53 -15.87 21.69
C GLU A 164 11.66 -16.33 20.23
N ALA A 165 11.27 -17.57 19.94
CA ALA A 165 11.28 -18.09 18.57
C ALA A 165 10.31 -17.33 17.65
N ILE A 166 9.12 -17.01 18.13
CA ILE A 166 8.10 -16.20 17.42
C ILE A 166 8.64 -14.80 17.15
N ASP A 167 9.12 -14.11 18.17
CA ASP A 167 9.65 -12.75 18.07
C ASP A 167 10.81 -12.69 17.07
N LYS A 168 11.69 -13.66 17.09
CA LYS A 168 12.79 -13.79 16.15
C LYS A 168 12.32 -14.02 14.70
N ALA A 169 11.31 -14.88 14.51
CA ALA A 169 10.76 -15.17 13.20
C ALA A 169 10.08 -13.92 12.61
N LEU A 170 9.25 -13.22 13.39
CA LEU A 170 8.58 -11.99 12.98
C LEU A 170 9.56 -10.84 12.73
N THR A 171 10.51 -10.60 13.61
CA THR A 171 11.56 -9.59 13.41
C THR A 171 12.32 -9.82 12.10
N LYS A 172 12.68 -11.09 11.82
CA LYS A 172 13.31 -11.46 10.56
C LYS A 172 12.40 -11.19 9.35
N ALA A 173 11.12 -11.54 9.42
CA ALA A 173 10.17 -11.32 8.34
C ALA A 173 9.92 -9.82 8.10
N LEU A 174 9.74 -9.01 9.15
CA LEU A 174 9.57 -7.56 9.08
C LEU A 174 10.78 -6.84 8.47
N SER A 175 11.99 -7.34 8.74
CA SER A 175 13.22 -6.75 8.18
C SER A 175 13.41 -7.04 6.68
N GLN A 176 12.64 -7.97 6.11
CA GLN A 176 12.75 -8.33 4.71
C GLN A 176 11.84 -7.46 3.82
N GLN A 177 12.38 -7.07 2.67
CA GLN A 177 11.64 -6.30 1.66
C GLN A 177 10.97 -7.27 0.69
N THR A 178 9.78 -7.75 1.07
CA THR A 178 9.00 -8.71 0.27
C THR A 178 7.67 -8.11 -0.20
N PRO A 179 7.02 -8.68 -1.22
CA PRO A 179 5.67 -8.27 -1.65
C PRO A 179 4.62 -8.33 -0.54
N ASP A 180 4.78 -9.25 0.41
CA ASP A 180 3.83 -9.50 1.50
C ASP A 180 4.06 -8.62 2.73
N ARG A 181 4.98 -7.67 2.67
CA ARG A 181 5.39 -6.87 3.82
C ARG A 181 4.24 -6.23 4.60
N LEU A 182 3.20 -5.73 3.92
CA LEU A 182 2.01 -5.16 4.58
C LEU A 182 1.27 -6.20 5.41
N ARG A 183 1.16 -7.43 4.89
CA ARG A 183 0.50 -8.55 5.58
C ARG A 183 1.35 -9.06 6.75
N VAL A 184 2.68 -9.09 6.57
CA VAL A 184 3.62 -9.41 7.65
C VAL A 184 3.51 -8.41 8.80
N ILE A 185 3.32 -7.12 8.51
CA ILE A 185 3.05 -6.09 9.54
C ILE A 185 1.74 -6.41 10.29
N ALA A 186 0.68 -6.73 9.56
CA ALA A 186 -0.60 -7.10 10.18
C ALA A 186 -0.46 -8.36 11.07
N ASP A 187 0.33 -9.34 10.65
CA ASP A 187 0.60 -10.53 11.46
C ASP A 187 1.41 -10.18 12.71
N ALA A 188 2.44 -9.33 12.60
CA ALA A 188 3.22 -8.88 13.76
C ALA A 188 2.31 -8.19 14.80
N MET A 189 1.35 -7.37 14.37
CA MET A 189 0.35 -6.75 15.25
C MET A 189 -0.55 -7.82 15.91
N ARG A 190 -0.98 -8.84 15.18
CA ARG A 190 -1.77 -9.97 15.73
C ARG A 190 -0.99 -10.75 16.79
N PHE A 191 0.32 -10.82 16.65
CA PHE A 191 1.22 -11.46 17.60
C PHE A 191 1.70 -10.52 18.72
N GLY A 192 1.16 -9.30 18.81
CA GLY A 192 1.36 -8.38 19.92
C GLY A 192 2.53 -7.43 19.80
N PHE A 193 3.18 -7.34 18.63
CA PHE A 193 4.18 -6.29 18.40
C PHE A 193 3.53 -4.91 18.46
N SER A 194 4.16 -4.01 19.18
CA SER A 194 3.72 -2.61 19.24
C SER A 194 4.07 -1.85 17.96
N ASP A 195 3.34 -0.76 17.71
CA ASP A 195 3.62 0.15 16.60
C ASP A 195 5.08 0.65 16.60
N THR A 196 5.64 0.89 17.77
CA THR A 196 7.03 1.34 17.92
C THR A 196 8.03 0.26 17.50
N GLU A 197 7.85 -0.97 17.94
CA GLU A 197 8.71 -2.10 17.52
C GLU A 197 8.65 -2.32 16.02
N ILE A 198 7.45 -2.28 15.44
CA ILE A 198 7.26 -2.41 14.00
C ILE A 198 7.92 -1.24 13.26
N GLN A 199 7.77 -0.01 13.74
CA GLN A 199 8.40 1.18 13.15
C GLN A 199 9.93 1.07 13.17
N ASP A 200 10.51 0.68 14.29
CA ASP A 200 11.97 0.56 14.45
C ASP A 200 12.57 -0.46 13.45
N ILE A 201 11.84 -1.54 13.16
CA ILE A 201 12.29 -2.57 12.23
C ILE A 201 12.03 -2.18 10.76
N THR A 202 10.86 -1.57 10.49
CA THR A 202 10.35 -1.40 9.12
C THR A 202 10.51 0.00 8.57
N ALA A 203 10.67 0.99 9.41
CA ALA A 203 10.60 2.43 9.11
C ALA A 203 9.25 2.85 8.47
N PHE A 204 8.17 2.12 8.74
CA PHE A 204 6.82 2.57 8.38
C PHE A 204 6.42 3.76 9.22
N ASP A 205 5.76 4.73 8.58
CA ASP A 205 5.25 5.90 9.27
C ASP A 205 4.20 5.51 10.33
N PRO A 206 4.30 6.01 11.57
CA PRO A 206 3.39 5.67 12.67
C PRO A 206 1.92 5.92 12.35
N TRP A 207 1.63 6.90 11.49
CA TRP A 207 0.25 7.19 11.08
C TRP A 207 -0.40 5.98 10.39
N PHE A 208 0.36 5.26 9.54
CA PHE A 208 -0.16 4.05 8.88
C PHE A 208 -0.29 2.87 9.83
N LEU A 209 0.62 2.75 10.81
CA LEU A 209 0.59 1.68 11.79
C LEU A 209 -0.62 1.81 12.73
N ALA A 210 -0.96 3.03 13.10
CA ALA A 210 -2.10 3.33 13.96
C ALA A 210 -3.48 3.17 13.26
N ARG A 211 -3.52 2.85 11.98
CA ARG A 211 -4.75 2.66 11.19
C ARG A 211 -5.00 1.20 10.86
#